data_112f93b8accdd6e900266f3a6e542637
#
_entry.id   112f93b8accdd6e900266f3a6e542637
#
_cell.length_a   1.000
_cell.length_b   1.000
_cell.length_c   1.000
_cell.angle_alpha   90.00
_cell.angle_beta   90.00
_cell.angle_gamma   90.00
#
_symmetry.space_group_name_H-M   'P 1'
#
loop_
_entity.id
_entity.type
_entity.pdbx_description
1 polymer ?
#
loop_
_entity_poly.entity_id
_entity_poly.type
_entity_poly.pdbx_seq_one_letter_code
_entity_poly.pdbx_strand_id
1 'polypeptide(L)'
;GVAQYIQNFLPMGAFTLEDMLQLGVEENSVWLSEAQLMLTSEFKGSAQTYHEILRRIAAGKNKRAELIRSFSIDVSAHLYQLQHEYALIESLEPVGQNGAKRQRVAYELNDELLDFWFTFILPNQRILQSHNTQAIRQLILSDYPNRSGRVLERLYRRHFRNLGLFTQVGPWWDRNGTNEIDCVAVDDLNQTVCFAEIKRNPAKIQISSLKEKAKIFLSFNPALENYQTLFLGLST
;
A
#
# COMPACT_ATOMS: atom_id res chain seq x y z
N GLY A 1 -3.17 8.96 5.55
CA GLY A 1 -3.79 10.22 5.19
C GLY A 1 -2.91 11.41 5.46
N VAL A 2 -3.01 12.40 4.64
CA VAL A 2 -2.28 13.65 4.81
C VAL A 2 -3.03 14.52 5.82
N ALA A 3 -2.40 14.90 6.92
CA ALA A 3 -3.02 15.70 7.98
C ALA A 3 -3.69 16.99 7.46
N GLN A 4 -3.11 17.60 6.43
CA GLN A 4 -3.65 18.78 5.76
C GLN A 4 -5.06 18.57 5.21
N TYR A 5 -5.34 17.39 4.63
CA TYR A 5 -6.69 17.11 4.09
C TYR A 5 -7.71 16.95 5.20
N ILE A 6 -7.33 16.33 6.32
CA ILE A 6 -8.21 16.24 7.50
C ILE A 6 -8.50 17.65 8.01
N GLN A 7 -7.48 18.52 8.11
CA GLN A 7 -7.65 19.91 8.53
C GLN A 7 -8.55 20.72 7.58
N ASN A 8 -8.56 20.41 6.28
CA ASN A 8 -9.44 21.07 5.33
C ASN A 8 -10.91 20.64 5.47
N PHE A 9 -11.18 19.42 5.93
CA PHE A 9 -12.54 18.91 6.11
C PHE A 9 -13.20 19.33 7.42
N LEU A 10 -12.43 19.42 8.51
CA LEU A 10 -12.95 19.75 9.83
C LEU A 10 -13.74 21.06 9.86
N PRO A 11 -13.27 22.19 9.26
CA PRO A 11 -14.03 23.44 9.21
C PRO A 11 -15.31 23.36 8.39
N MET A 12 -15.40 22.39 7.47
CA MET A 12 -16.58 22.13 6.64
C MET A 12 -17.61 21.22 7.32
N GLY A 13 -17.32 20.79 8.56
CA GLY A 13 -18.22 19.89 9.30
C GLY A 13 -18.21 18.44 8.83
N ALA A 14 -17.21 18.04 8.05
CA ALA A 14 -17.09 16.67 7.56
C ALA A 14 -16.28 15.82 8.56
N PHE A 15 -16.99 15.02 9.34
CA PHE A 15 -16.43 14.16 10.39
C PHE A 15 -16.50 12.68 10.06
N THR A 16 -17.36 12.30 9.10
CA THR A 16 -17.50 10.92 8.65
C THR A 16 -16.86 10.70 7.28
N LEU A 17 -16.63 9.45 6.91
CA LEU A 17 -16.15 9.11 5.57
C LEU A 17 -17.16 9.59 4.50
N GLU A 18 -18.43 9.44 4.75
CA GLU A 18 -19.51 9.85 3.85
C GLU A 18 -19.47 11.37 3.62
N ASP A 19 -19.32 12.17 4.68
CA ASP A 19 -19.21 13.63 4.59
C ASP A 19 -17.98 14.04 3.79
N MET A 20 -16.83 13.42 4.09
CA MET A 20 -15.56 13.68 3.39
C MET A 20 -15.68 13.33 1.91
N LEU A 21 -16.32 12.22 1.57
CA LEU A 21 -16.56 11.83 0.18
C LEU A 21 -17.54 12.76 -0.53
N GLN A 22 -18.54 13.25 0.17
CA GLN A 22 -19.48 14.21 -0.40
C GLN A 22 -18.74 15.47 -0.87
N LEU A 23 -17.89 16.04 -0.02
CA LEU A 23 -17.10 17.23 -0.36
C LEU A 23 -15.95 16.93 -1.32
N GLY A 24 -15.33 15.76 -1.19
CA GLY A 24 -14.12 15.40 -1.93
C GLY A 24 -14.34 15.06 -3.41
N VAL A 25 -15.56 14.64 -3.78
CA VAL A 25 -15.88 14.29 -5.18
C VAL A 25 -16.76 15.32 -5.88
N GLU A 26 -16.99 16.48 -5.28
CA GLU A 26 -17.65 17.61 -5.94
C GLU A 26 -16.78 18.18 -7.06
N GLU A 27 -17.39 18.72 -8.10
CA GLU A 27 -16.75 19.15 -9.35
C GLU A 27 -15.56 20.12 -9.14
N ASN A 28 -15.65 21.00 -8.16
CA ASN A 28 -14.60 21.97 -7.84
C ASN A 28 -13.73 21.56 -6.66
N SER A 29 -13.75 20.28 -6.30
CA SER A 29 -12.91 19.79 -5.19
C SER A 29 -11.44 19.91 -5.53
N VAL A 30 -10.69 20.58 -4.65
CA VAL A 30 -9.23 20.69 -4.74
C VAL A 30 -8.56 19.32 -4.89
N TRP A 31 -9.12 18.29 -4.30
CA TRP A 31 -8.57 16.93 -4.34
C TRP A 31 -8.61 16.28 -5.71
N LEU A 32 -9.62 16.59 -6.52
CA LEU A 32 -9.70 16.08 -7.89
C LEU A 32 -8.63 16.69 -8.79
N SER A 33 -8.30 17.95 -8.57
CA SER A 33 -7.32 18.69 -9.37
C SER A 33 -5.89 18.61 -8.85
N GLU A 34 -5.70 18.50 -7.54
CA GLU A 34 -4.36 18.56 -6.92
C GLU A 34 -3.48 17.39 -7.36
N ALA A 35 -3.99 16.16 -7.36
CA ALA A 35 -3.23 15.00 -7.84
C ALA A 35 -2.85 15.14 -9.32
N GLN A 36 -3.74 15.66 -10.16
CA GLN A 36 -3.48 15.89 -11.57
C GLN A 36 -2.44 16.99 -11.78
N LEU A 37 -2.52 18.10 -11.04
CA LEU A 37 -1.56 19.18 -11.08
C LEU A 37 -0.17 18.71 -10.64
N MET A 38 -0.09 17.97 -9.54
CA MET A 38 1.15 17.41 -9.03
C MET A 38 1.84 16.52 -10.09
N LEU A 39 1.11 15.62 -10.72
CA LEU A 39 1.65 14.72 -11.74
C LEU A 39 2.09 15.45 -13.02
N THR A 40 1.35 16.49 -13.43
CA THR A 40 1.70 17.29 -14.62
C THR A 40 2.92 18.18 -14.41
N SER A 41 3.12 18.68 -13.19
CA SER A 41 4.28 19.51 -12.86
C SER A 41 5.58 18.71 -12.74
N GLU A 42 5.49 17.48 -12.22
CA GLU A 42 6.65 16.63 -11.92
C GLU A 42 7.19 15.88 -13.15
N PHE A 43 6.31 15.37 -14.03
CA PHE A 43 6.71 14.49 -15.12
C PHE A 43 6.95 15.24 -16.44
N LYS A 44 8.18 15.68 -16.68
CA LYS A 44 8.61 16.26 -17.95
C LYS A 44 8.96 15.15 -18.96
N GLY A 45 8.23 15.11 -20.09
CA GLY A 45 8.58 14.27 -21.26
C GLY A 45 8.13 12.81 -21.25
N SER A 46 8.13 12.10 -20.13
CA SER A 46 7.72 10.70 -20.01
C SER A 46 6.44 10.50 -19.17
N ALA A 47 5.63 11.52 -19.04
CA ALA A 47 4.45 11.55 -18.17
C ALA A 47 3.53 10.33 -18.37
N GLN A 48 3.30 9.92 -19.62
CA GLN A 48 2.40 8.80 -19.92
C GLN A 48 2.89 7.46 -19.35
N THR A 49 4.21 7.19 -19.42
CA THR A 49 4.79 5.95 -18.90
C THR A 49 4.71 5.92 -17.36
N TYR A 50 5.05 7.03 -16.70
CA TYR A 50 4.93 7.13 -15.24
C TYR A 50 3.48 6.97 -14.77
N HIS A 51 2.53 7.65 -15.41
CA HIS A 51 1.11 7.51 -15.12
C HIS A 51 0.64 6.06 -15.24
N GLU A 52 1.02 5.35 -16.31
CA GLU A 52 0.61 3.96 -16.51
C GLU A 52 1.24 3.03 -15.47
N ILE A 53 2.50 3.25 -15.06
CA ILE A 53 3.14 2.49 -13.98
C ILE A 53 2.37 2.72 -12.67
N LEU A 54 2.12 3.96 -12.26
CA LEU A 54 1.42 4.30 -11.03
C LEU A 54 -0.01 3.74 -11.02
N ARG A 55 -0.72 3.84 -12.16
CA ARG A 55 -2.06 3.27 -12.32
C ARG A 55 -2.06 1.75 -12.11
N ARG A 56 -1.06 1.04 -12.65
CA ARG A 56 -0.95 -0.42 -12.47
C ARG A 56 -0.66 -0.79 -11.03
N ILE A 57 0.24 -0.07 -10.37
CA ILE A 57 0.55 -0.27 -8.94
C ILE A 57 -0.72 -0.05 -8.10
N ALA A 58 -1.46 1.04 -8.33
CA ALA A 58 -2.72 1.33 -7.66
C ALA A 58 -3.76 0.22 -7.88
N ALA A 59 -3.81 -0.37 -9.08
CA ALA A 59 -4.69 -1.49 -9.40
C ALA A 59 -4.24 -2.84 -8.83
N GLY A 60 -3.15 -2.89 -8.03
CA GLY A 60 -2.60 -4.12 -7.44
C GLY A 60 -1.72 -4.95 -8.38
N LYS A 61 -1.46 -4.49 -9.62
CA LYS A 61 -0.50 -5.11 -10.55
C LYS A 61 0.89 -4.55 -10.28
N ASN A 62 1.40 -4.85 -9.09
CA ASN A 62 2.51 -4.13 -8.49
C ASN A 62 3.81 -4.95 -8.39
N LYS A 63 3.81 -6.23 -8.81
CA LYS A 63 5.03 -7.06 -8.82
C LYS A 63 5.98 -6.56 -9.89
N ARG A 64 7.25 -6.31 -9.53
CA ARG A 64 8.27 -5.78 -10.45
C ARG A 64 8.36 -6.56 -11.76
N ALA A 65 8.37 -7.89 -11.67
CA ALA A 65 8.47 -8.75 -12.85
C ALA A 65 7.23 -8.65 -13.78
N GLU A 66 6.05 -8.41 -13.20
CA GLU A 66 4.82 -8.19 -13.94
C GLU A 66 4.81 -6.82 -14.62
N LEU A 67 5.21 -5.78 -13.88
CA LEU A 67 5.33 -4.42 -14.42
C LEU A 67 6.28 -4.40 -15.63
N ILE A 68 7.51 -4.92 -15.49
CA ILE A 68 8.49 -4.93 -16.59
C ILE A 68 7.94 -5.66 -17.82
N ARG A 69 7.30 -6.81 -17.64
CA ARG A 69 6.74 -7.60 -18.77
C ARG A 69 5.52 -6.97 -19.43
N SER A 70 4.84 -6.07 -18.76
CA SER A 70 3.59 -5.48 -19.23
C SER A 70 3.78 -4.24 -20.12
N PHE A 71 5.00 -3.77 -20.29
CA PHE A 71 5.35 -2.66 -21.17
C PHE A 71 6.16 -3.18 -22.36
N SER A 72 6.03 -2.49 -23.51
CA SER A 72 6.83 -2.74 -24.73
C SER A 72 8.25 -2.18 -24.65
N ILE A 73 8.54 -1.36 -23.62
CA ILE A 73 9.83 -0.75 -23.32
C ILE A 73 10.34 -1.20 -21.97
N ASP A 74 11.65 -1.10 -21.73
CA ASP A 74 12.20 -1.32 -20.39
C ASP A 74 11.85 -0.14 -19.47
N VAL A 75 11.03 -0.43 -18.45
CA VAL A 75 10.59 0.55 -17.45
C VAL A 75 11.43 0.56 -16.18
N SER A 76 12.55 -0.16 -16.15
CA SER A 76 13.41 -0.27 -14.95
C SER A 76 13.94 1.08 -14.50
N ALA A 77 14.32 1.96 -15.43
CA ALA A 77 14.76 3.32 -15.12
C ALA A 77 13.62 4.18 -14.56
N HIS A 78 12.41 4.05 -15.11
CA HIS A 78 11.21 4.75 -14.62
C HIS A 78 10.85 4.32 -13.19
N LEU A 79 10.91 3.01 -12.90
CA LEU A 79 10.68 2.50 -11.53
C LEU A 79 11.72 3.03 -10.55
N TYR A 80 13.00 3.10 -10.96
CA TYR A 80 14.06 3.68 -10.15
C TYR A 80 13.80 5.16 -9.85
N GLN A 81 13.44 5.95 -10.86
CA GLN A 81 13.13 7.38 -10.69
C GLN A 81 11.89 7.61 -9.83
N LEU A 82 10.81 6.85 -10.03
CA LEU A 82 9.63 6.91 -9.18
C LEU A 82 9.93 6.62 -7.72
N GLN A 83 10.88 5.72 -7.45
CA GLN A 83 11.26 5.34 -6.09
C GLN A 83 12.25 6.32 -5.45
N HIS A 84 13.28 6.74 -6.17
CA HIS A 84 14.43 7.45 -5.59
C HIS A 84 14.46 8.96 -5.87
N GLU A 85 13.91 9.40 -7.01
CA GLU A 85 13.90 10.81 -7.39
C GLU A 85 12.58 11.49 -7.00
N TYR A 86 11.46 10.85 -7.34
CA TYR A 86 10.12 11.37 -7.05
C TYR A 86 9.55 10.91 -5.70
N ALA A 87 10.08 9.84 -5.13
CA ALA A 87 9.62 9.21 -3.88
C ALA A 87 8.10 8.87 -3.87
N LEU A 88 7.53 8.58 -5.04
CA LEU A 88 6.10 8.29 -5.21
C LEU A 88 5.75 6.82 -4.99
N ILE A 89 6.75 5.93 -5.08
CA ILE A 89 6.59 4.51 -4.79
C ILE A 89 7.65 4.04 -3.81
N GLU A 90 7.33 3.04 -3.01
CA GLU A 90 8.29 2.30 -2.20
C GLU A 90 8.34 0.82 -2.63
N SER A 91 9.53 0.21 -2.54
CA SER A 91 9.66 -1.24 -2.76
C SER A 91 9.23 -2.00 -1.53
N LEU A 92 8.50 -3.06 -1.77
CA LEU A 92 8.04 -4.00 -0.77
C LEU A 92 8.71 -5.34 -1.01
N GLU A 93 9.58 -5.73 -0.09
CA GLU A 93 10.30 -7.00 -0.15
C GLU A 93 9.87 -7.92 1.00
N PRO A 94 9.69 -9.22 0.74
CA PRO A 94 9.35 -10.14 1.82
C PRO A 94 10.53 -10.28 2.79
N VAL A 95 10.22 -10.23 4.10
CA VAL A 95 11.22 -10.41 5.17
C VAL A 95 11.88 -11.78 5.10
N GLY A 96 13.14 -11.89 5.55
CA GLY A 96 13.88 -13.16 5.62
C GLY A 96 14.52 -13.61 4.31
N GLN A 97 14.43 -12.83 3.24
CA GLN A 97 15.01 -13.18 1.95
C GLN A 97 16.29 -12.40 1.68
N ASN A 98 17.29 -12.56 2.56
CA ASN A 98 18.62 -11.99 2.36
C ASN A 98 19.21 -12.50 1.04
N GLY A 99 19.31 -11.62 0.04
CA GLY A 99 19.83 -11.95 -1.30
C GLY A 99 18.81 -12.59 -2.25
N ALA A 100 17.54 -12.61 -1.92
CA ALA A 100 16.51 -13.08 -2.82
C ALA A 100 16.48 -12.23 -4.09
N LYS A 101 16.56 -12.94 -5.22
CA LYS A 101 16.54 -12.35 -6.55
C LYS A 101 15.46 -11.26 -6.63
N ARG A 102 15.81 -10.10 -7.22
CA ARG A 102 14.93 -8.94 -7.52
C ARG A 102 13.53 -9.27 -8.08
N GLN A 103 13.23 -10.54 -8.32
CA GLN A 103 11.97 -11.05 -8.86
C GLN A 103 10.79 -11.00 -7.87
N ARG A 104 11.04 -10.85 -6.56
CA ARG A 104 9.99 -10.82 -5.53
C ARG A 104 9.67 -9.42 -5.00
N VAL A 105 10.23 -8.40 -5.61
CA VAL A 105 9.93 -7.03 -5.27
C VAL A 105 8.53 -6.68 -5.79
N ALA A 106 7.69 -6.16 -4.93
CA ALA A 106 6.48 -5.45 -5.27
C ALA A 106 6.67 -3.95 -5.00
N TYR A 107 5.76 -3.12 -5.49
CA TYR A 107 5.76 -1.69 -5.23
C TYR A 107 4.44 -1.25 -4.60
N GLU A 108 4.49 -0.27 -3.72
CA GLU A 108 3.33 0.42 -3.17
C GLU A 108 3.44 1.90 -3.47
N LEU A 109 2.31 2.58 -3.65
CA LEU A 109 2.28 4.03 -3.72
C LEU A 109 2.58 4.61 -2.35
N ASN A 110 3.50 5.58 -2.29
CA ASN A 110 3.92 6.20 -1.03
C ASN A 110 3.01 7.38 -0.62
N ASP A 111 2.17 7.84 -1.53
CA ASP A 111 1.22 8.93 -1.32
C ASP A 111 -0.23 8.43 -1.38
N GLU A 112 -0.99 8.68 -0.31
CA GLU A 112 -2.37 8.21 -0.17
C GLU A 112 -3.34 8.94 -1.11
N LEU A 113 -3.08 10.22 -1.43
CA LEU A 113 -3.90 10.96 -2.37
C LEU A 113 -3.73 10.41 -3.79
N LEU A 114 -2.49 10.14 -4.19
CA LEU A 114 -2.22 9.52 -5.49
C LEU A 114 -2.80 8.12 -5.59
N ASP A 115 -2.69 7.30 -4.52
CA ASP A 115 -3.30 5.98 -4.47
C ASP A 115 -4.82 6.07 -4.64
N PHE A 116 -5.48 7.00 -3.94
CA PHE A 116 -6.91 7.27 -4.09
C PHE A 116 -7.25 7.74 -5.51
N TRP A 117 -6.49 8.69 -6.05
CA TRP A 117 -6.74 9.28 -7.36
C TRP A 117 -6.60 8.25 -8.50
N PHE A 118 -5.52 7.48 -8.52
CA PHE A 118 -5.31 6.44 -9.52
C PHE A 118 -6.31 5.29 -9.42
N THR A 119 -6.84 5.04 -8.24
CA THR A 119 -7.82 3.97 -8.02
C THR A 119 -9.23 4.37 -8.40
N PHE A 120 -9.67 5.54 -7.95
CA PHE A 120 -11.08 5.91 -8.01
C PHE A 120 -11.36 7.04 -9.00
N ILE A 121 -10.46 8.01 -9.12
CA ILE A 121 -10.74 9.21 -9.90
C ILE A 121 -10.38 9.00 -11.37
N LEU A 122 -9.14 8.65 -11.66
CA LEU A 122 -8.66 8.47 -13.03
C LEU A 122 -9.47 7.45 -13.85
N PRO A 123 -9.77 6.24 -13.34
CA PRO A 123 -10.56 5.26 -14.10
C PRO A 123 -12.00 5.69 -14.35
N ASN A 124 -12.53 6.58 -13.53
CA ASN A 124 -13.94 6.97 -13.50
C ASN A 124 -14.20 8.42 -13.96
N GLN A 125 -13.26 9.02 -14.68
CA GLN A 125 -13.37 10.41 -15.16
C GLN A 125 -14.66 10.68 -15.95
N ARG A 126 -15.14 9.68 -16.74
CA ARG A 126 -16.40 9.83 -17.49
C ARG A 126 -17.61 9.99 -16.57
N ILE A 127 -17.63 9.28 -15.44
CA ILE A 127 -18.71 9.37 -14.45
C ILE A 127 -18.64 10.74 -13.75
N LEU A 128 -17.43 11.21 -13.42
CA LEU A 128 -17.23 12.54 -12.85
C LEU A 128 -17.68 13.65 -13.82
N GLN A 129 -17.32 13.55 -15.10
CA GLN A 129 -17.73 14.50 -16.14
C GLN A 129 -19.24 14.52 -16.39
N SER A 130 -19.95 13.44 -16.07
CA SER A 130 -21.42 13.40 -16.11
C SER A 130 -22.08 13.95 -14.85
N HIS A 131 -21.32 14.53 -13.91
CA HIS A 131 -21.76 15.06 -12.61
C HIS A 131 -22.46 14.00 -11.73
N ASN A 132 -22.27 12.70 -12.00
CA ASN A 132 -22.85 11.63 -11.21
C ASN A 132 -21.98 11.30 -9.99
N THR A 133 -21.90 12.27 -9.06
CA THR A 133 -21.10 12.15 -7.82
C THR A 133 -21.58 11.02 -6.92
N GLN A 134 -22.87 10.67 -6.97
CA GLN A 134 -23.41 9.56 -6.20
C GLN A 134 -22.83 8.21 -6.64
N ALA A 135 -22.69 7.97 -7.95
CA ALA A 135 -22.10 6.74 -8.46
C ALA A 135 -20.63 6.60 -8.02
N ILE A 136 -19.84 7.69 -8.07
CA ILE A 136 -18.45 7.67 -7.58
C ILE A 136 -18.39 7.38 -6.09
N ARG A 137 -19.24 7.99 -5.26
CA ARG A 137 -19.30 7.70 -3.82
C ARG A 137 -19.59 6.23 -3.54
N GLN A 138 -20.56 5.65 -4.24
CA GLN A 138 -20.89 4.22 -4.09
C GLN A 138 -19.72 3.31 -4.49
N LEU A 139 -19.01 3.62 -5.58
CA LEU A 139 -17.80 2.90 -5.99
C LEU A 139 -16.72 2.93 -4.91
N ILE A 140 -16.45 4.11 -4.36
CA ILE A 140 -15.44 4.27 -3.29
C ILE A 140 -15.86 3.49 -2.06
N LEU A 141 -17.10 3.65 -1.58
CA LEU A 141 -17.60 2.97 -0.38
C LEU A 141 -17.58 1.45 -0.52
N SER A 142 -17.85 0.92 -1.71
CA SER A 142 -17.83 -0.53 -1.96
C SER A 142 -16.43 -1.14 -1.85
N ASP A 143 -15.38 -0.42 -2.27
CA ASP A 143 -13.99 -0.90 -2.22
C ASP A 143 -13.22 -0.42 -0.95
N TYR A 144 -13.78 0.53 -0.22
CA TYR A 144 -13.15 1.11 0.97
C TYR A 144 -12.68 0.06 2.00
N PRO A 145 -13.43 -1.02 2.31
CA PRO A 145 -12.96 -2.04 3.24
C PRO A 145 -11.64 -2.69 2.81
N ASN A 146 -11.48 -3.00 1.52
CA ASN A 146 -10.27 -3.61 0.98
C ASN A 146 -9.09 -2.64 1.00
N ARG A 147 -9.33 -1.42 0.55
CA ARG A 147 -8.30 -0.38 0.49
C ARG A 147 -7.80 0.02 1.86
N SER A 148 -8.71 0.32 2.77
CA SER A 148 -8.34 0.73 4.11
C SER A 148 -7.65 -0.39 4.90
N GLY A 149 -7.89 -1.67 4.56
CA GLY A 149 -7.11 -2.78 5.06
C GLY A 149 -5.62 -2.67 4.69
N ARG A 150 -5.33 -2.45 3.40
CA ARG A 150 -3.94 -2.28 2.91
C ARG A 150 -3.26 -1.04 3.52
N VAL A 151 -3.99 0.06 3.64
CA VAL A 151 -3.48 1.27 4.30
C VAL A 151 -3.14 0.99 5.76
N LEU A 152 -3.98 0.23 6.47
CA LEU A 152 -3.75 -0.17 7.85
C LEU A 152 -2.49 -1.04 7.99
N GLU A 153 -2.32 -2.03 7.12
CA GLU A 153 -1.10 -2.87 7.08
C GLU A 153 0.15 -2.01 6.88
N ARG A 154 0.14 -1.07 5.93
CA ARG A 154 1.24 -0.14 5.68
C ARG A 154 1.52 0.74 6.89
N LEU A 155 0.47 1.26 7.54
CA LEU A 155 0.58 2.08 8.74
C LEU A 155 1.28 1.32 9.87
N TYR A 156 0.86 0.09 10.14
CA TYR A 156 1.49 -0.74 11.18
C TYR A 156 2.92 -1.10 10.82
N ARG A 157 3.23 -1.50 9.57
CA ARG A 157 4.63 -1.74 9.15
C ARG A 157 5.50 -0.50 9.34
N ARG A 158 5.00 0.69 8.99
CA ARG A 158 5.71 1.95 9.23
C ARG A 158 5.90 2.21 10.72
N HIS A 159 4.88 1.96 11.52
CA HIS A 159 4.97 2.10 12.99
C HIS A 159 6.05 1.17 13.56
N PHE A 160 6.06 -0.10 13.20
CA PHE A 160 7.10 -1.05 13.63
C PHE A 160 8.52 -0.60 13.24
N ARG A 161 8.69 -0.10 12.01
CA ARG A 161 9.99 0.47 11.58
C ARG A 161 10.41 1.66 12.42
N ASN A 162 9.47 2.55 12.74
CA ASN A 162 9.74 3.77 13.51
C ASN A 162 10.05 3.51 15.00
N LEU A 163 9.71 2.34 15.55
CA LEU A 163 10.11 1.95 16.89
C LEU A 163 11.63 1.79 17.04
N GLY A 164 12.36 1.53 15.94
CA GLY A 164 13.81 1.35 15.96
C GLY A 164 14.30 0.10 16.70
N LEU A 165 13.40 -0.84 17.00
CA LEU A 165 13.69 -2.08 17.74
C LEU A 165 14.03 -3.25 16.81
N PHE A 166 13.61 -3.20 15.56
CA PHE A 166 13.67 -4.31 14.62
C PHE A 166 14.71 -4.08 13.54
N THR A 167 15.47 -5.09 13.22
CA THR A 167 16.46 -5.08 12.13
C THR A 167 15.82 -5.24 10.76
N GLN A 168 14.68 -5.93 10.71
CA GLN A 168 13.88 -6.08 9.49
C GLN A 168 12.39 -5.94 9.83
N VAL A 169 11.65 -5.19 9.01
CA VAL A 169 10.18 -5.08 9.11
C VAL A 169 9.59 -5.06 7.71
N GLY A 170 8.66 -5.95 7.44
CA GLY A 170 7.97 -6.02 6.16
C GLY A 170 6.90 -7.10 6.14
N PRO A 171 6.17 -7.25 5.05
CA PRO A 171 5.30 -8.40 4.83
C PRO A 171 6.13 -9.63 4.50
N TRP A 172 5.47 -10.77 4.49
CA TRP A 172 6.04 -11.98 3.92
C TRP A 172 5.01 -12.72 3.07
N TRP A 173 5.49 -13.30 1.98
CA TRP A 173 4.71 -14.23 1.14
C TRP A 173 5.62 -15.33 0.59
N ASP A 174 5.05 -16.50 0.40
CA ASP A 174 5.75 -17.62 -0.22
C ASP A 174 5.94 -17.42 -1.73
N ARG A 175 6.65 -18.34 -2.39
CA ARG A 175 6.94 -18.24 -3.82
C ARG A 175 5.68 -18.22 -4.69
N ASN A 176 4.64 -18.88 -4.26
CA ASN A 176 3.40 -19.04 -5.01
C ASN A 176 2.36 -17.96 -4.66
N GLY A 177 2.60 -17.18 -3.58
CA GLY A 177 1.63 -16.22 -3.05
C GLY A 177 0.43 -16.89 -2.37
N THR A 178 0.60 -18.14 -1.94
CA THR A 178 -0.46 -18.92 -1.25
C THR A 178 -0.51 -18.57 0.24
N ASN A 179 0.66 -18.33 0.82
CA ASN A 179 0.80 -17.96 2.23
C ASN A 179 1.35 -16.54 2.32
N GLU A 180 0.63 -15.69 3.04
CA GLU A 180 1.00 -14.30 3.27
C GLU A 180 0.89 -13.97 4.76
N ILE A 181 1.81 -13.17 5.28
CA ILE A 181 1.79 -12.57 6.61
C ILE A 181 1.85 -11.06 6.45
N ASP A 182 0.90 -10.36 7.06
CA ASP A 182 0.71 -8.91 6.86
C ASP A 182 1.91 -8.11 7.36
N CYS A 183 2.55 -8.56 8.48
CA CYS A 183 3.78 -7.98 9.00
C CYS A 183 4.62 -9.02 9.74
N VAL A 184 5.90 -9.07 9.39
CA VAL A 184 6.95 -9.80 10.11
C VAL A 184 7.97 -8.76 10.56
N ALA A 185 8.34 -8.77 11.85
CA ALA A 185 9.37 -7.91 12.40
C ALA A 185 10.43 -8.75 13.13
N VAL A 186 11.68 -8.62 12.73
CA VAL A 186 12.82 -9.38 13.26
C VAL A 186 13.66 -8.48 14.14
N ASP A 187 13.94 -8.90 15.35
CA ASP A 187 14.88 -8.30 16.28
C ASP A 187 16.05 -9.28 16.47
N ASP A 188 17.14 -9.04 15.75
CA ASP A 188 18.33 -9.89 15.81
C ASP A 188 19.09 -9.73 17.14
N LEU A 189 18.94 -8.58 17.82
CA LEU A 189 19.62 -8.33 19.09
C LEU A 189 19.01 -9.15 20.23
N ASN A 190 17.68 -9.21 20.27
CA ASN A 190 16.95 -9.96 21.30
C ASN A 190 16.52 -11.35 20.83
N GLN A 191 16.93 -11.75 19.61
CA GLN A 191 16.57 -13.02 18.98
C GLN A 191 15.05 -13.28 19.01
N THR A 192 14.27 -12.30 18.56
CA THR A 192 12.81 -12.34 18.58
C THR A 192 12.25 -12.09 17.18
N VAL A 193 11.24 -12.85 16.79
CA VAL A 193 10.44 -12.61 15.58
C VAL A 193 9.00 -12.38 15.96
N CYS A 194 8.48 -11.21 15.57
CA CYS A 194 7.09 -10.86 15.73
C CYS A 194 6.33 -11.08 14.44
N PHE A 195 5.25 -11.85 14.49
CA PHE A 195 4.31 -12.07 13.41
C PHE A 195 3.01 -11.33 13.72
N ALA A 196 2.52 -10.50 12.82
CA ALA A 196 1.28 -9.77 13.01
C ALA A 196 0.29 -10.03 11.87
N GLU A 197 -0.96 -10.31 12.25
CA GLU A 197 -2.12 -10.28 11.37
C GLU A 197 -2.88 -8.98 11.62
N ILE A 198 -3.12 -8.22 10.55
CA ILE A 198 -3.66 -6.86 10.61
C ILE A 198 -4.99 -6.83 9.88
N LYS A 199 -6.08 -6.57 10.60
CA LYS A 199 -7.43 -6.54 10.03
C LYS A 199 -8.21 -5.35 10.57
N ARG A 200 -9.00 -4.68 9.72
CA ARG A 200 -9.92 -3.63 10.18
C ARG A 200 -10.96 -4.17 11.18
N ASN A 201 -11.49 -5.36 10.92
CA ASN A 201 -12.43 -6.00 11.83
C ASN A 201 -11.66 -7.00 12.70
N PRO A 202 -11.57 -6.76 14.01
CA PRO A 202 -10.83 -7.64 14.94
C PRO A 202 -11.39 -9.08 14.95
N ALA A 203 -12.67 -9.27 14.66
CA ALA A 203 -13.29 -10.61 14.57
C ALA A 203 -12.74 -11.45 13.40
N LYS A 204 -12.06 -10.85 12.45
CA LYS A 204 -11.41 -11.55 11.32
C LYS A 204 -9.96 -11.95 11.60
N ILE A 205 -9.42 -11.61 12.75
CA ILE A 205 -8.05 -11.98 13.15
C ILE A 205 -8.04 -13.47 13.54
N GLN A 206 -7.15 -14.25 12.90
CA GLN A 206 -7.05 -15.69 13.10
C GLN A 206 -5.62 -16.08 13.50
N ILE A 207 -5.31 -15.95 14.79
CA ILE A 207 -3.96 -16.25 15.33
C ILE A 207 -3.53 -17.71 15.06
N SER A 208 -4.45 -18.65 15.04
CA SER A 208 -4.15 -20.06 14.68
C SER A 208 -3.61 -20.18 13.25
N SER A 209 -4.26 -19.52 12.28
CA SER A 209 -3.80 -19.45 10.90
C SER A 209 -2.44 -18.74 10.77
N LEU A 210 -2.26 -17.65 11.52
CA LEU A 210 -0.99 -16.91 11.55
C LEU A 210 0.16 -17.81 12.05
N LYS A 211 -0.08 -18.62 13.07
CA LYS A 211 0.91 -19.57 13.61
C LYS A 211 1.33 -20.62 12.57
N GLU A 212 0.39 -21.15 11.77
CA GLU A 212 0.72 -22.09 10.70
C GLU A 212 1.55 -21.43 9.59
N LYS A 213 1.20 -20.22 9.19
CA LYS A 213 1.99 -19.44 8.22
C LYS A 213 3.39 -19.12 8.75
N ALA A 214 3.53 -18.82 10.05
CA ALA A 214 4.81 -18.57 10.69
C ALA A 214 5.72 -19.82 10.68
N LYS A 215 5.20 -21.01 10.86
CA LYS A 215 5.97 -22.26 10.71
C LYS A 215 6.54 -22.38 9.29
N ILE A 216 5.72 -22.07 8.28
CA ILE A 216 6.18 -22.07 6.89
C ILE A 216 7.27 -21.02 6.68
N PHE A 217 7.08 -19.80 7.20
CA PHE A 217 8.11 -18.75 7.15
C PHE A 217 9.43 -19.22 7.75
N LEU A 218 9.40 -19.80 8.95
CA LEU A 218 10.60 -20.30 9.67
C LEU A 218 11.30 -21.41 8.88
N SER A 219 10.55 -22.31 8.23
CA SER A 219 11.15 -23.37 7.39
C SER A 219 11.97 -22.83 6.21
N PHE A 220 11.63 -21.63 5.73
CA PHE A 220 12.42 -20.90 4.70
C PHE A 220 13.53 -20.03 5.29
N ASN A 221 13.55 -19.84 6.61
CA ASN A 221 14.49 -18.98 7.33
C ASN A 221 15.12 -19.69 8.52
N PRO A 222 15.95 -20.76 8.32
CA PRO A 222 16.48 -21.57 9.41
C PRO A 222 17.29 -20.78 10.45
N ALA A 223 17.89 -19.65 10.04
CA ALA A 223 18.62 -18.80 10.97
C ALA A 223 17.73 -18.18 12.08
N LEU A 224 16.42 -18.13 11.85
CA LEU A 224 15.45 -17.59 12.81
C LEU A 224 14.69 -18.69 13.60
N GLU A 225 15.00 -19.98 13.37
CA GLU A 225 14.27 -21.09 13.95
C GLU A 225 14.32 -21.11 15.49
N ASN A 226 15.45 -20.64 16.05
CA ASN A 226 15.65 -20.59 17.50
C ASN A 226 15.22 -19.26 18.15
N TYR A 227 14.69 -18.31 17.37
CA TYR A 227 14.23 -17.04 17.89
C TYR A 227 12.90 -17.23 18.64
N GLN A 228 12.73 -16.43 19.70
CA GLN A 228 11.43 -16.33 20.37
C GLN A 228 10.38 -15.80 19.39
N THR A 229 9.24 -16.48 19.30
CA THR A 229 8.14 -16.05 18.40
C THR A 229 7.04 -15.34 19.16
N LEU A 230 6.64 -14.16 18.69
CA LEU A 230 5.50 -13.39 19.19
C LEU A 230 4.42 -13.33 18.11
N PHE A 231 3.15 -13.40 18.53
CA PHE A 231 1.99 -13.35 17.62
C PHE A 231 1.06 -12.23 18.05
N LEU A 232 0.77 -11.31 17.14
CA LEU A 232 -0.08 -10.15 17.39
C LEU A 232 -1.27 -10.14 16.41
N GLY A 233 -2.44 -9.85 16.96
CA GLY A 233 -3.61 -9.45 16.18
C GLY A 233 -3.81 -7.94 16.33
N LEU A 234 -3.74 -7.21 15.24
CA LEU A 234 -3.80 -5.74 15.23
C LEU A 234 -5.03 -5.26 14.45
N SER A 235 -5.70 -4.25 14.98
CA SER A 235 -6.88 -3.66 14.33
C SER A 235 -6.97 -2.14 14.56
N THR A 236 -7.97 -1.50 13.98
CA THR A 236 -8.33 -0.08 14.24
C THR A 236 -8.98 0.07 15.60
#